data_ab1634008f1019cc9b61c9a6e6c4d407
#
_entry.id   ab1634008f1019cc9b61c9a6e6c4d407
#
_cell.length_a   1.000
_cell.length_b   1.000
_cell.length_c   1.000
_cell.angle_alpha   90.00
_cell.angle_beta   90.00
_cell.angle_gamma   90.00
#
_symmetry.space_group_name_H-M   'P 1'
#
loop_
_entity.id
_entity.type
_entity.pdbx_description
1 polymer ?
#
loop_
_entity_poly.entity_id
_entity_poly.type
_entity_poly.pdbx_seq_one_letter_code
_entity_poly.pdbx_strand_id
1 'polypeptide(L)'
;MTPVVVWFKRDLRVEDNSALMAAIAEGPILPVYVVEPDYWSMPYTSARQWQFLKESLIALDQSLTALGQPLWVAVGDIEEVFMRMHQRFQFQRMHSHQETGPGWTYSRDKQVKAWSERNQIEWIEHRQHGVMRGRADRRHWAKQWAGLMDASRQP
;
A
#
# COMPACT_ATOMS: atom_id res chain seq x y z
N MET A 1 -17.16 3.32 -11.10
CA MET A 1 -15.95 2.51 -11.21
C MET A 1 -15.34 2.26 -9.84
N THR A 2 -15.12 1.02 -9.51
CA THR A 2 -14.57 0.71 -8.20
C THR A 2 -13.07 1.02 -8.16
N PRO A 3 -12.57 1.56 -7.05
CA PRO A 3 -11.14 1.85 -6.96
C PRO A 3 -10.33 0.58 -6.74
N VAL A 4 -9.05 0.67 -7.05
CA VAL A 4 -8.08 -0.37 -6.76
C VAL A 4 -7.32 0.04 -5.51
N VAL A 5 -7.30 -0.81 -4.50
CA VAL A 5 -6.66 -0.49 -3.22
C VAL A 5 -5.17 -0.67 -3.35
N VAL A 6 -4.41 0.32 -2.88
CA VAL A 6 -2.96 0.19 -2.70
C VAL A 6 -2.71 0.22 -1.20
N TRP A 7 -2.32 -0.91 -0.65
CA TRP A 7 -2.07 -1.04 0.78
C TRP A 7 -0.60 -0.83 1.07
N PHE A 8 -0.30 0.33 1.62
CA PHE A 8 1.07 0.67 2.02
C PHE A 8 1.38 0.05 3.37
N LYS A 9 2.53 -0.56 3.49
CA LYS A 9 3.01 -1.18 4.73
C LYS A 9 4.29 -0.51 5.19
N ARG A 10 5.43 -0.90 4.64
CA ARG A 10 6.73 -0.29 4.92
C ARG A 10 7.26 0.52 3.77
N ASP A 11 6.68 0.33 2.61
CA ASP A 11 7.07 0.94 1.35
C ASP A 11 6.41 2.31 1.19
N LEU A 12 6.70 3.21 2.11
CA LEU A 12 6.01 4.51 2.20
C LEU A 12 6.60 5.52 1.22
N ARG A 13 6.49 5.20 -0.06
CA ARG A 13 7.02 6.04 -1.12
C ARG A 13 6.20 5.84 -2.39
N VAL A 14 6.25 6.86 -3.26
CA VAL A 14 5.59 6.78 -4.57
C VAL A 14 6.56 6.34 -5.66
N GLU A 15 7.85 6.60 -5.49
CA GLU A 15 8.86 6.19 -6.45
C GLU A 15 9.27 4.73 -6.24
N ASP A 16 9.64 4.05 -7.31
CA ASP A 16 10.05 2.64 -7.28
C ASP A 16 9.06 1.76 -6.51
N ASN A 17 7.77 2.00 -6.73
CA ASN A 17 6.71 1.26 -6.05
C ASN A 17 5.90 0.46 -7.05
N SER A 18 6.21 -0.82 -7.18
CA SER A 18 5.56 -1.68 -8.18
C SER A 18 4.09 -1.92 -7.88
N ALA A 19 3.71 -1.96 -6.61
CA ALA A 19 2.30 -2.13 -6.25
C ALA A 19 1.48 -0.91 -6.68
N LEU A 20 2.01 0.29 -6.44
CA LEU A 20 1.35 1.52 -6.83
C LEU A 20 1.24 1.61 -8.34
N MET A 21 2.31 1.29 -9.07
CA MET A 21 2.30 1.34 -10.53
C MET A 21 1.28 0.37 -11.13
N ALA A 22 1.23 -0.84 -10.61
CA ALA A 22 0.27 -1.83 -11.10
C ALA A 22 -1.16 -1.38 -10.86
N ALA A 23 -1.43 -0.81 -9.70
CA ALA A 23 -2.77 -0.34 -9.37
C ALA A 23 -3.19 0.83 -10.26
N ILE A 24 -2.29 1.78 -10.50
CA ILE A 24 -2.57 2.94 -11.37
C ILE A 24 -2.94 2.49 -12.77
N ALA A 25 -2.27 1.46 -13.27
CA ALA A 25 -2.55 0.93 -14.61
C ALA A 25 -3.95 0.31 -14.70
N GLU A 26 -4.54 -0.08 -13.58
CA GLU A 26 -5.85 -0.74 -13.57
C GLU A 26 -7.03 0.22 -13.38
N GLY A 27 -6.77 1.43 -12.94
CA GLY A 27 -7.85 2.40 -12.75
C GLY A 27 -7.61 3.35 -11.59
N PRO A 28 -8.66 4.00 -11.08
CA PRO A 28 -8.50 4.90 -9.94
C PRO A 28 -8.04 4.14 -8.71
N ILE A 29 -7.14 4.74 -7.95
CA ILE A 29 -6.55 4.07 -6.78
C ILE A 29 -7.16 4.60 -5.49
N LEU A 30 -7.13 3.75 -4.47
CA LEU A 30 -7.44 4.12 -3.09
C LEU A 30 -6.22 3.76 -2.25
N PRO A 31 -5.31 4.73 -2.03
CA PRO A 31 -4.13 4.45 -1.23
C PRO A 31 -4.47 4.45 0.25
N VAL A 32 -4.04 3.42 0.96
CA VAL A 32 -4.39 3.26 2.36
C VAL A 32 -3.18 2.83 3.19
N TYR A 33 -3.12 3.34 4.39
CA TYR A 33 -2.22 2.84 5.43
C TYR A 33 -3.06 2.55 6.68
N VAL A 34 -2.87 1.39 7.26
CA VAL A 34 -3.59 1.00 8.47
C VAL A 34 -2.62 1.02 9.65
N VAL A 35 -2.93 1.86 10.63
CA VAL A 35 -2.20 1.86 11.90
C VAL A 35 -2.81 0.76 12.76
N GLU A 36 -2.03 -0.27 13.05
CA GLU A 36 -2.50 -1.46 13.75
C GLU A 36 -2.00 -1.41 15.20
N PRO A 37 -2.87 -1.07 16.17
CA PRO A 37 -2.43 -0.91 17.57
C PRO A 37 -1.74 -2.14 18.13
N ASP A 38 -2.19 -3.33 17.73
CA ASP A 38 -1.59 -4.58 18.23
C ASP A 38 -0.13 -4.71 17.80
N TYR A 39 0.21 -4.27 16.58
CA TYR A 39 1.59 -4.26 16.16
C TYR A 39 2.43 -3.33 17.02
N TRP A 40 1.91 -2.12 17.30
CA TRP A 40 2.66 -1.10 18.02
C TRP A 40 2.77 -1.38 19.51
N SER A 41 2.04 -2.38 20.02
CA SER A 41 2.20 -2.86 21.39
C SER A 41 3.29 -3.91 21.52
N MET A 42 3.86 -4.38 20.42
CA MET A 42 4.88 -5.42 20.46
C MET A 42 6.22 -4.86 20.98
N PRO A 43 7.03 -5.72 21.66
CA PRO A 43 8.26 -5.23 22.29
C PRO A 43 9.35 -4.78 21.30
N TYR A 44 9.27 -5.17 20.04
CA TYR A 44 10.25 -4.75 19.04
C TYR A 44 9.91 -3.41 18.39
N THR A 45 8.82 -2.76 18.79
CA THR A 45 8.49 -1.42 18.32
C THR A 45 9.00 -0.38 19.32
N SER A 46 9.18 0.86 18.86
CA SER A 46 9.69 1.94 19.68
C SER A 46 9.01 3.26 19.35
N ALA A 47 9.13 4.21 20.29
CA ALA A 47 8.63 5.57 20.08
C ALA A 47 9.32 6.26 18.91
N ARG A 48 10.61 5.97 18.71
CA ARG A 48 11.36 6.53 17.59
C ARG A 48 10.84 6.02 16.26
N GLN A 49 10.55 4.72 16.17
CA GLN A 49 9.96 4.13 14.97
C GLN A 49 8.59 4.73 14.70
N TRP A 50 7.80 4.95 15.72
CA TRP A 50 6.49 5.57 15.59
C TRP A 50 6.61 6.99 15.04
N GLN A 51 7.54 7.79 15.58
CA GLN A 51 7.75 9.15 15.10
C GLN A 51 8.20 9.16 13.65
N PHE A 52 9.12 8.27 13.28
CA PHE A 52 9.58 8.14 11.90
C PHE A 52 8.43 7.76 10.98
N LEU A 53 7.58 6.84 11.41
CA LEU A 53 6.41 6.45 10.64
C LEU A 53 5.50 7.63 10.39
N LYS A 54 5.20 8.40 11.42
CA LYS A 54 4.32 9.56 11.29
C LYS A 54 4.85 10.56 10.26
N GLU A 55 6.14 10.84 10.31
CA GLU A 55 6.78 11.74 9.35
C GLU A 55 6.71 11.18 7.94
N SER A 56 6.94 9.87 7.80
CA SER A 56 6.88 9.19 6.52
C SER A 56 5.47 9.22 5.93
N LEU A 57 4.46 9.05 6.77
CA LEU A 57 3.07 9.09 6.33
C LEU A 57 2.68 10.48 5.86
N ILE A 58 3.14 11.52 6.54
CA ILE A 58 2.87 12.89 6.12
C ILE A 58 3.50 13.16 4.75
N ALA A 59 4.75 12.74 4.56
CA ALA A 59 5.43 12.91 3.29
C ALA A 59 4.74 12.13 2.17
N LEU A 60 4.33 10.90 2.45
CA LEU A 60 3.63 10.06 1.49
C LEU A 60 2.29 10.69 1.10
N ASP A 61 1.55 11.17 2.09
CA ASP A 61 0.26 11.84 1.83
C ASP A 61 0.44 13.06 0.95
N GLN A 62 1.47 13.86 1.19
CA GLN A 62 1.75 15.03 0.37
C GLN A 62 2.05 14.62 -1.08
N SER A 63 2.85 13.58 -1.27
CA SER A 63 3.17 13.09 -2.60
C SER A 63 1.93 12.56 -3.32
N LEU A 64 1.10 11.79 -2.63
CA LEU A 64 -0.11 11.22 -3.22
C LEU A 64 -1.14 12.30 -3.50
N THR A 65 -1.29 13.27 -2.62
CA THR A 65 -2.22 14.38 -2.82
C THR A 65 -1.83 15.20 -4.05
N ALA A 66 -0.53 15.41 -4.25
CA ALA A 66 -0.05 16.10 -5.45
C ALA A 66 -0.40 15.34 -6.72
N LEU A 67 -0.57 14.03 -6.62
CA LEU A 67 -0.97 13.19 -7.76
C LEU A 67 -2.48 13.02 -7.87
N GLY A 68 -3.24 13.65 -7.00
CA GLY A 68 -4.69 13.66 -7.07
C GLY A 68 -5.41 12.70 -6.14
N GLN A 69 -4.70 11.90 -5.34
CA GLN A 69 -5.32 10.94 -4.43
C GLN A 69 -4.65 11.00 -3.07
N PRO A 70 -5.31 11.58 -2.06
CA PRO A 70 -4.73 11.61 -0.72
C PRO A 70 -4.65 10.23 -0.10
N LEU A 71 -3.71 10.07 0.82
CA LEU A 71 -3.56 8.83 1.56
C LEU A 71 -4.68 8.71 2.58
N TRP A 72 -5.33 7.54 2.60
CA TRP A 72 -6.32 7.24 3.62
C TRP A 72 -5.65 6.49 4.76
N VAL A 73 -5.57 7.11 5.93
CA VAL A 73 -4.98 6.50 7.12
C VAL A 73 -6.11 6.07 8.05
N ALA A 74 -6.13 4.80 8.37
CA ALA A 74 -7.12 4.23 9.30
C ALA A 74 -6.40 3.60 10.48
N VAL A 75 -7.08 3.56 11.62
CA VAL A 75 -6.55 2.95 12.83
C VAL A 75 -7.49 1.83 13.25
N GLY A 76 -6.92 0.65 13.52
CA GLY A 76 -7.72 -0.46 14.00
C GLY A 76 -7.18 -1.80 13.54
N ASP A 77 -7.95 -2.84 13.81
CA ASP A 77 -7.65 -4.18 13.33
C ASP A 77 -7.79 -4.21 11.81
N ILE A 78 -6.83 -4.86 11.16
CA ILE A 78 -6.74 -4.83 9.70
C ILE A 78 -8.00 -5.38 9.03
N GLU A 79 -8.54 -6.47 9.56
CA GLU A 79 -9.72 -7.08 8.97
C GLU A 79 -10.95 -6.18 9.11
N GLU A 80 -11.10 -5.54 10.27
CA GLU A 80 -12.20 -4.60 10.48
C GLU A 80 -12.09 -3.39 9.56
N VAL A 81 -10.88 -2.85 9.42
CA VAL A 81 -10.67 -1.70 8.55
C VAL A 81 -10.98 -2.06 7.10
N PHE A 82 -10.47 -3.19 6.63
CA PHE A 82 -10.72 -3.60 5.25
C PHE A 82 -12.19 -3.93 5.02
N MET A 83 -12.87 -4.48 6.01
CA MET A 83 -14.30 -4.74 5.90
C MET A 83 -15.09 -3.45 5.70
N ARG A 84 -14.78 -2.42 6.49
CA ARG A 84 -15.44 -1.12 6.36
C ARG A 84 -15.15 -0.48 5.00
N MET A 85 -13.90 -0.57 4.56
CA MET A 85 -13.52 -0.06 3.24
C MET A 85 -14.26 -0.78 2.13
N HIS A 86 -14.36 -2.09 2.25
CA HIS A 86 -15.07 -2.90 1.25
C HIS A 86 -16.55 -2.57 1.20
N GLN A 87 -17.16 -2.34 2.35
CA GLN A 87 -18.57 -1.94 2.39
C GLN A 87 -18.81 -0.60 1.70
N ARG A 88 -17.86 0.33 1.84
CA ARG A 88 -18.03 1.67 1.28
C ARG A 88 -17.65 1.73 -0.19
N PHE A 89 -16.53 1.11 -0.58
CA PHE A 89 -15.97 1.26 -1.92
C PHE A 89 -16.16 0.05 -2.80
N GLN A 90 -16.49 -1.11 -2.23
CA GLN A 90 -16.71 -2.37 -2.95
C GLN A 90 -15.54 -2.71 -3.87
N PHE A 91 -14.32 -2.46 -3.43
CA PHE A 91 -13.13 -2.73 -4.22
C PHE A 91 -12.96 -4.24 -4.43
N GLN A 92 -12.43 -4.60 -5.58
CA GLN A 92 -12.26 -6.00 -5.98
C GLN A 92 -10.79 -6.40 -6.08
N ARG A 93 -9.89 -5.44 -6.09
CA ARG A 93 -8.47 -5.68 -6.23
C ARG A 93 -7.69 -4.85 -5.23
N MET A 94 -6.63 -5.45 -4.71
CA MET A 94 -5.75 -4.80 -3.75
C MET A 94 -4.32 -5.17 -4.08
N HIS A 95 -3.45 -4.18 -4.12
CA HIS A 95 -2.02 -4.37 -4.35
C HIS A 95 -1.25 -3.97 -3.10
N SER A 96 -0.23 -4.74 -2.76
CA SER A 96 0.71 -4.40 -1.71
C SER A 96 2.03 -5.08 -1.98
N HIS A 97 3.07 -4.67 -1.24
CA HIS A 97 4.34 -5.38 -1.30
C HIS A 97 4.38 -6.49 -0.26
N GLN A 98 5.13 -7.54 -0.57
CA GLN A 98 5.39 -8.57 0.41
C GLN A 98 6.20 -7.97 1.55
N GLU A 99 5.83 -8.33 2.74
CA GLU A 99 6.50 -7.86 3.94
C GLU A 99 7.19 -9.03 4.61
N THR A 100 8.51 -8.91 4.76
CA THR A 100 9.28 -9.85 5.58
C THR A 100 9.47 -9.19 6.92
N GLY A 101 9.08 -9.86 7.97
CA GLY A 101 9.20 -9.25 9.27
C GLY A 101 8.87 -10.23 10.38
N PRO A 102 8.63 -9.69 11.59
CA PRO A 102 8.33 -10.54 12.74
C PRO A 102 7.08 -11.38 12.52
N GLY A 103 6.95 -12.42 13.35
CA GLY A 103 5.84 -13.37 13.24
C GLY A 103 4.46 -12.71 13.25
N TRP A 104 4.35 -11.55 13.91
CA TRP A 104 3.10 -10.80 13.94
C TRP A 104 2.64 -10.40 12.55
N THR A 105 3.55 -9.84 11.74
CA THR A 105 3.19 -9.42 10.38
C THR A 105 2.84 -10.60 9.49
N TYR A 106 3.52 -11.72 9.68
CA TYR A 106 3.22 -12.95 8.94
C TYR A 106 1.81 -13.44 9.26
N SER A 107 1.45 -13.47 10.54
CA SER A 107 0.12 -13.90 10.97
C SER A 107 -0.95 -12.95 10.47
N ARG A 108 -0.68 -11.63 10.51
CA ARG A 108 -1.58 -10.62 10.00
C ARG A 108 -1.83 -10.81 8.51
N ASP A 109 -0.78 -11.09 7.73
CA ASP A 109 -0.92 -11.27 6.29
C ASP A 109 -1.71 -12.55 5.96
N LYS A 110 -1.57 -13.59 6.77
CA LYS A 110 -2.42 -14.78 6.61
C LYS A 110 -3.89 -14.45 6.85
N GLN A 111 -4.16 -13.62 7.84
CA GLN A 111 -5.52 -13.19 8.14
C GLN A 111 -6.12 -12.41 6.97
N VAL A 112 -5.34 -11.50 6.39
CA VAL A 112 -5.77 -10.72 5.24
C VAL A 112 -6.02 -11.62 4.03
N LYS A 113 -5.16 -12.60 3.82
CA LYS A 113 -5.34 -13.54 2.71
C LYS A 113 -6.66 -14.29 2.83
N ALA A 114 -6.94 -14.81 4.01
CA ALA A 114 -8.20 -15.53 4.25
C ALA A 114 -9.41 -14.62 4.06
N TRP A 115 -9.33 -13.39 4.56
CA TRP A 115 -10.40 -12.41 4.41
C TRP A 115 -10.63 -12.06 2.94
N SER A 116 -9.57 -11.85 2.19
CA SER A 116 -9.66 -11.54 0.76
C SER A 116 -10.34 -12.66 -0.01
N GLU A 117 -9.97 -13.90 0.28
CA GLU A 117 -10.56 -15.06 -0.39
C GLU A 117 -12.05 -15.18 -0.08
N ARG A 118 -12.43 -14.95 1.19
CA ARG A 118 -13.84 -15.01 1.58
C ARG A 118 -14.69 -13.94 0.90
N ASN A 119 -14.10 -12.81 0.57
CA ASN A 119 -14.80 -11.69 -0.02
C ASN A 119 -14.55 -11.53 -1.51
N GLN A 120 -13.90 -12.53 -2.11
CA GLN A 120 -13.62 -12.55 -3.56
C GLN A 120 -12.83 -11.32 -4.02
N ILE A 121 -11.88 -10.91 -3.19
CA ILE A 121 -10.97 -9.83 -3.51
C ILE A 121 -9.66 -10.43 -3.99
N GLU A 122 -9.17 -9.95 -5.12
CA GLU A 122 -7.87 -10.37 -5.63
C GLU A 122 -6.79 -9.53 -4.98
N TRP A 123 -6.00 -10.17 -4.13
CA TRP A 123 -4.89 -9.51 -3.45
C TRP A 123 -3.60 -9.89 -4.14
N ILE A 124 -2.96 -8.92 -4.77
CA ILE A 124 -1.73 -9.09 -5.53
C ILE A 124 -0.58 -8.56 -4.71
N GLU A 125 0.32 -9.46 -4.31
CA GLU A 125 1.52 -9.09 -3.57
C GLU A 125 2.69 -8.93 -4.51
N HIS A 126 3.43 -7.85 -4.37
CA HIS A 126 4.60 -7.55 -5.18
C HIS A 126 5.86 -7.75 -4.36
N ARG A 127 6.89 -8.27 -4.98
CA ARG A 127 8.16 -8.48 -4.31
C ARG A 127 8.95 -7.17 -4.29
N GLN A 128 9.41 -6.78 -3.10
CA GLN A 128 10.26 -5.61 -2.99
C GLN A 128 11.62 -5.84 -3.64
N HIS A 129 12.07 -7.09 -3.66
CA HIS A 129 13.37 -7.43 -4.21
C HIS A 129 13.47 -7.28 -5.72
N GLY A 130 12.35 -7.18 -6.42
CA GLY A 130 12.35 -6.95 -7.86
C GLY A 130 13.06 -5.66 -8.23
N VAL A 131 13.09 -4.69 -7.33
CA VAL A 131 13.76 -3.42 -7.52
C VAL A 131 15.28 -3.58 -7.65
N MET A 132 15.83 -4.63 -7.05
CA MET A 132 17.28 -4.84 -7.00
C MET A 132 17.82 -5.60 -8.19
N ARG A 133 16.96 -6.06 -9.07
CA ARG A 133 17.34 -6.90 -10.17
C ARG A 133 17.77 -6.13 -11.39
N GLY A 134 18.68 -5.42 -11.41
CA GLY A 134 19.13 -4.75 -12.61
C GLY A 134 18.89 -3.27 -12.51
N ARG A 135 19.98 -2.58 -12.31
CA ARG A 135 19.97 -1.13 -12.26
C ARG A 135 19.57 -0.49 -13.57
N ALA A 136 19.74 -1.21 -14.67
CA ALA A 136 19.30 -0.73 -15.97
C ALA A 136 17.77 -0.65 -16.03
N ASP A 137 17.11 -1.64 -15.46
CA ASP A 137 15.66 -1.67 -15.41
C ASP A 137 15.10 -0.57 -14.53
N ARG A 138 15.86 -0.14 -13.54
CA ARG A 138 15.47 0.92 -12.64
C ARG A 138 15.25 2.25 -13.35
N ARG A 139 16.09 2.56 -14.33
CA ARG A 139 15.90 3.78 -15.12
C ARG A 139 14.68 3.69 -16.01
N HIS A 140 14.49 2.54 -16.59
CA HIS A 140 13.34 2.29 -17.43
C HIS A 140 12.04 2.40 -16.62
N TRP A 141 12.09 1.87 -15.42
CA TRP A 141 10.97 1.91 -14.48
C TRP A 141 10.57 3.35 -14.13
N ALA A 142 11.55 4.17 -13.80
CA ALA A 142 11.30 5.56 -13.44
C ALA A 142 10.62 6.30 -14.58
N LYS A 143 11.04 6.06 -15.81
CA LYS A 143 10.42 6.68 -16.98
C LYS A 143 9.00 6.21 -17.19
N GLN A 144 8.75 4.93 -17.07
CA GLN A 144 7.41 4.37 -17.20
C GLN A 144 6.49 4.91 -16.14
N TRP A 145 7.02 4.98 -14.92
CA TRP A 145 6.23 5.46 -13.79
C TRP A 145 5.86 6.92 -13.96
N ALA A 146 6.82 7.75 -14.36
CA ALA A 146 6.56 9.16 -14.61
C ALA A 146 5.52 9.35 -15.70
N GLY A 147 5.60 8.55 -16.78
CA GLY A 147 4.60 8.59 -17.85
C GLY A 147 3.21 8.22 -17.37
N LEU A 148 3.10 7.17 -16.56
CA LEU A 148 1.83 6.74 -16.01
C LEU A 148 1.23 7.79 -15.08
N MET A 149 2.06 8.40 -14.25
CA MET A 149 1.58 9.43 -13.34
C MET A 149 1.13 10.68 -14.08
N ASP A 150 1.85 11.07 -15.11
CA ASP A 150 1.44 12.19 -15.95
C ASP A 150 0.11 11.90 -16.64
N ALA A 151 -0.07 10.68 -17.13
CA ALA A 151 -1.32 10.28 -17.75
C ALA A 151 -2.47 10.31 -16.75
N SER A 152 -2.24 9.88 -15.51
CA SER A 152 -3.28 9.86 -14.50
C SER A 152 -3.65 11.23 -13.96
N ARG A 153 -2.81 12.25 -14.18
CA ARG A 153 -3.11 13.62 -13.79
C ARG A 153 -4.01 14.35 -14.78
N GLN A 154 -4.10 13.83 -15.97
CA GLN A 154 -4.90 14.48 -16.99
C GLN A 154 -6.37 14.14 -16.74
N PRO A 155 -7.24 15.15 -16.64
CA PRO A 155 -8.66 14.92 -16.42
C PRO A 155 -9.34 14.26 -17.61
#